data_bb23008d5ef23bdfde7ca2a3cbb128f8
#
_entry.id   bb23008d5ef23bdfde7ca2a3cbb128f8
#
_cell.length_a   1.000
_cell.length_b   1.000
_cell.length_c   1.000
_cell.angle_alpha   90.00
_cell.angle_beta   90.00
_cell.angle_gamma   90.00
#
_symmetry.space_group_name_H-M   'P 1'
#
loop_
_entity.id
_entity.type
_entity.pdbx_description
1 polymer ?
#
loop_
_entity_poly.entity_id
_entity_poly.type
_entity_poly.pdbx_seq_one_letter_code
_entity_poly.pdbx_strand_id
1 'polypeptide(L)'
;YNTSGVFTAPNKNSQVAINFWLSSEKKKEKCVLEVYNTQGARIRKQHFSVDSSRLHRVYWNMRMDGVRFPTHSTKIDSTLPSGLSVAPGKYKIILRNEGDTLAFLDSVWCEVLPSPLRKWDEISHSKKRKAYNELSQIIEEAYENFETLKTCELNLKALAGLNYATDGIKEETINRSKPMIQTIDSFKLRFMLPKGYRYYEEATVRLNDELQNAWSLLRSS
;
A
#
# COMPACT_ATOMS: atom_id res chain seq x y z
N TYR A 1 -4.35 26.76 -37.13
CA TYR A 1 -3.01 26.21 -37.44
C TYR A 1 -2.84 24.92 -36.67
N ASN A 2 -2.84 23.81 -37.40
CA ASN A 2 -2.64 22.49 -36.89
C ASN A 2 -1.14 22.31 -36.63
N THR A 3 -0.68 22.38 -35.39
CA THR A 3 0.71 22.11 -34.98
C THR A 3 0.99 20.62 -34.80
N SER A 4 0.45 19.76 -35.63
CA SER A 4 0.69 18.33 -35.67
C SER A 4 2.03 17.99 -36.34
N GLY A 5 3.12 18.38 -35.73
CA GLY A 5 4.46 18.11 -36.28
C GLY A 5 5.58 18.22 -35.29
N VAL A 6 5.30 18.54 -34.02
CA VAL A 6 6.36 18.56 -33.00
C VAL A 6 6.51 17.14 -32.43
N PHE A 7 7.60 16.49 -32.76
CA PHE A 7 7.99 15.23 -32.13
C PHE A 7 8.22 15.47 -30.64
N THR A 8 7.31 14.99 -29.81
CA THR A 8 7.45 15.02 -28.37
C THR A 8 8.01 13.67 -27.92
N ALA A 9 9.29 13.61 -27.63
CA ALA A 9 9.89 12.41 -27.08
C ALA A 9 9.31 12.15 -25.67
N PRO A 10 8.91 10.91 -25.35
CA PRO A 10 8.48 10.59 -23.99
C PRO A 10 9.63 10.84 -23.01
N ASN A 11 9.30 11.35 -21.83
CA ASN A 11 10.28 11.54 -20.77
C ASN A 11 10.98 10.22 -20.44
N LYS A 12 12.30 10.28 -20.22
CA LYS A 12 13.07 9.12 -19.78
C LYS A 12 12.46 8.58 -18.49
N ASN A 13 12.21 7.27 -18.47
CA ASN A 13 11.76 6.60 -17.25
C ASN A 13 12.86 6.73 -16.17
N SER A 14 12.53 7.39 -15.06
CA SER A 14 13.44 7.61 -13.93
C SER A 14 13.53 6.42 -12.97
N GLN A 15 12.88 5.31 -13.29
CA GLN A 15 12.88 4.10 -12.46
C GLN A 15 14.10 3.22 -12.76
N VAL A 16 14.53 2.46 -11.76
CA VAL A 16 15.54 1.43 -11.94
C VAL A 16 14.92 0.25 -12.67
N ALA A 17 15.41 -0.03 -13.89
CA ALA A 17 14.98 -1.17 -14.66
C ALA A 17 15.84 -2.39 -14.31
N ILE A 18 15.20 -3.45 -13.83
CA ILE A 18 15.82 -4.73 -13.48
C ILE A 18 15.42 -5.73 -14.57
N ASN A 19 16.41 -6.15 -15.35
CA ASN A 19 16.23 -7.19 -16.36
C ASN A 19 16.72 -8.51 -15.80
N PHE A 20 15.96 -9.57 -15.99
CA PHE A 20 16.31 -10.89 -15.52
C PHE A 20 15.81 -11.95 -16.50
N TRP A 21 16.48 -13.09 -16.48
CA TRP A 21 16.10 -14.24 -17.27
C TRP A 21 15.49 -15.29 -16.36
N LEU A 22 14.30 -15.76 -16.68
CA LEU A 22 13.66 -16.85 -15.98
C LEU A 22 13.48 -18.04 -16.94
N SER A 23 14.08 -19.18 -16.57
CA SER A 23 13.85 -20.43 -17.28
C SER A 23 12.69 -21.15 -16.61
N SER A 24 11.48 -20.89 -17.08
CA SER A 24 10.29 -21.56 -16.58
C SER A 24 9.45 -22.09 -17.73
N GLU A 25 8.98 -23.30 -17.57
CA GLU A 25 7.99 -23.90 -18.47
C GLU A 25 6.53 -23.56 -18.07
N LYS A 26 6.34 -22.92 -16.92
CA LYS A 26 5.03 -22.52 -16.43
C LYS A 26 4.51 -21.30 -17.16
N LYS A 27 3.24 -21.31 -17.54
CA LYS A 27 2.59 -20.21 -18.25
C LYS A 27 2.48 -18.91 -17.47
N LYS A 28 2.52 -18.95 -16.12
CA LYS A 28 2.54 -17.78 -15.24
C LYS A 28 3.23 -18.14 -13.94
N GLU A 29 4.22 -17.35 -13.57
CA GLU A 29 4.84 -17.42 -12.26
C GLU A 29 4.67 -16.11 -11.51
N LYS A 30 4.45 -16.22 -10.20
CA LYS A 30 4.43 -15.07 -9.32
C LYS A 30 5.83 -14.87 -8.75
N CYS A 31 6.33 -13.65 -8.86
CA CYS A 31 7.63 -13.27 -8.38
C CYS A 31 7.54 -12.11 -7.40
N VAL A 32 8.55 -12.00 -6.56
CA VAL A 32 8.70 -10.94 -5.57
C VAL A 32 10.04 -10.27 -5.79
N LEU A 33 10.01 -8.94 -5.92
CA LEU A 33 11.18 -8.08 -5.87
C LEU A 33 11.28 -7.51 -4.45
N GLU A 34 12.40 -7.75 -3.81
CA GLU A 34 12.71 -7.18 -2.50
C GLU A 34 13.92 -6.26 -2.60
N VAL A 35 13.85 -5.09 -1.99
CA VAL A 35 14.96 -4.14 -1.95
C VAL A 35 15.39 -3.94 -0.51
N TYR A 36 16.68 -4.04 -0.27
CA TYR A 36 17.31 -3.94 1.04
C TYR A 36 18.33 -2.79 1.04
N ASN A 37 18.44 -2.12 2.18
CA ASN A 37 19.52 -1.17 2.41
C ASN A 37 20.83 -1.89 2.79
N THR A 38 21.91 -1.12 2.99
CA THR A 38 23.22 -1.65 3.40
C THR A 38 23.23 -2.27 4.80
N GLN A 39 22.24 -1.95 5.63
CA GLN A 39 22.07 -2.51 6.98
C GLN A 39 21.29 -3.83 6.97
N GLY A 40 20.87 -4.31 5.80
CA GLY A 40 20.06 -5.53 5.66
C GLY A 40 18.57 -5.34 5.96
N ALA A 41 18.09 -4.12 6.22
CA ALA A 41 16.69 -3.85 6.38
C ALA A 41 15.98 -3.80 5.02
N ARG A 42 14.88 -4.57 4.88
CA ARG A 42 14.04 -4.52 3.69
C ARG A 42 13.27 -3.20 3.66
N ILE A 43 13.39 -2.48 2.56
CA ILE A 43 12.75 -1.18 2.36
C ILE A 43 11.61 -1.22 1.35
N ARG A 44 11.59 -2.22 0.45
CA ARG A 44 10.53 -2.40 -0.55
C ARG A 44 10.27 -3.86 -0.80
N LYS A 45 8.98 -4.24 -0.90
CA LYS A 45 8.52 -5.53 -1.41
C LYS A 45 7.46 -5.30 -2.48
N GLN A 46 7.68 -5.87 -3.66
CA GLN A 46 6.78 -5.71 -4.80
C GLN A 46 6.47 -7.06 -5.41
N HIS A 47 5.19 -7.39 -5.50
CA HIS A 47 4.71 -8.60 -6.15
C HIS A 47 4.41 -8.31 -7.61
N PHE A 48 4.76 -9.24 -8.48
CA PHE A 48 4.46 -9.15 -9.89
C PHE A 48 4.35 -10.55 -10.50
N SER A 49 3.74 -10.64 -11.67
CA SER A 49 3.63 -11.90 -12.39
C SER A 49 4.45 -11.82 -13.67
N VAL A 50 5.10 -12.92 -14.00
CA VAL A 50 5.81 -13.09 -15.27
C VAL A 50 5.06 -14.08 -16.15
N ASP A 51 5.08 -13.82 -17.44
CA ASP A 51 4.54 -14.73 -18.45
C ASP A 51 5.60 -15.75 -18.87
N SER A 52 5.27 -16.57 -19.85
CA SER A 52 6.17 -17.61 -20.39
C SER A 52 7.37 -17.08 -21.19
N SER A 53 7.53 -15.77 -21.32
CA SER A 53 8.71 -15.21 -21.99
C SER A 53 9.96 -15.41 -21.13
N ARG A 54 11.12 -15.55 -21.78
CA ARG A 54 12.36 -15.87 -21.07
C ARG A 54 13.10 -14.66 -20.51
N LEU A 55 12.90 -13.47 -21.10
CA LEU A 55 13.48 -12.21 -20.65
C LEU A 55 12.37 -11.33 -20.07
N HIS A 56 12.54 -10.90 -18.82
CA HIS A 56 11.61 -10.06 -18.10
C HIS A 56 12.26 -8.75 -17.67
N ARG A 57 11.42 -7.74 -17.48
CA ARG A 57 11.82 -6.45 -16.95
C ARG A 57 10.82 -6.01 -15.89
N VAL A 58 11.33 -5.66 -14.71
CA VAL A 58 10.55 -5.05 -13.64
C VAL A 58 11.17 -3.71 -13.27
N TYR A 59 10.37 -2.79 -12.76
CA TYR A 59 10.82 -1.45 -12.42
C TYR A 59 10.69 -1.20 -10.93
N TRP A 60 11.74 -0.65 -10.34
CA TRP A 60 11.71 -0.09 -9.01
C TRP A 60 11.76 1.45 -9.09
N ASN A 61 10.80 2.12 -8.51
CA ASN A 61 10.65 3.57 -8.54
C ASN A 61 11.49 4.31 -7.49
N MET A 62 12.49 3.65 -6.91
CA MET A 62 13.37 4.20 -5.86
C MET A 62 12.59 4.75 -4.65
N ARG A 63 11.48 4.10 -4.31
CA ARG A 63 10.67 4.43 -3.14
C ARG A 63 10.60 3.24 -2.20
N MET A 64 10.45 3.55 -0.91
CA MET A 64 10.20 2.60 0.16
C MET A 64 8.77 2.03 0.06
N ASP A 65 8.47 1.02 0.86
CA ASP A 65 7.10 0.64 1.13
C ASP A 65 6.37 1.81 1.81
N GLY A 66 5.16 2.03 1.39
CA GLY A 66 4.22 2.92 2.06
C GLY A 66 3.36 2.15 3.06
N VAL A 67 2.30 2.78 3.51
CA VAL A 67 1.34 2.22 4.47
C VAL A 67 -0.03 2.06 3.84
N ARG A 68 -0.85 1.21 4.42
CA ARG A 68 -2.26 1.06 4.06
C ARG A 68 -3.10 2.07 4.81
N PHE A 69 -3.96 2.74 4.08
CA PHE A 69 -4.98 3.60 4.66
C PHE A 69 -6.27 2.83 4.91
N PRO A 70 -7.09 3.23 5.89
CA PRO A 70 -8.44 2.73 6.04
C PRO A 70 -9.20 2.76 4.72
N THR A 71 -9.90 1.68 4.38
CA THR A 71 -10.65 1.55 3.12
C THR A 71 -11.88 0.68 3.28
N HIS A 72 -12.92 0.98 2.49
CA HIS A 72 -14.11 0.11 2.39
C HIS A 72 -13.85 -1.14 1.52
N SER A 73 -12.72 -1.20 0.81
CA SER A 73 -12.38 -2.37 -0.01
C SER A 73 -12.15 -3.60 0.87
N THR A 74 -12.67 -4.73 0.42
CA THR A 74 -12.36 -6.05 0.98
C THR A 74 -11.14 -6.69 0.31
N LYS A 75 -10.69 -6.14 -0.82
CA LYS A 75 -9.51 -6.61 -1.53
C LYS A 75 -8.28 -5.93 -0.95
N ILE A 76 -7.36 -6.73 -0.46
CA ILE A 76 -6.06 -6.26 0.06
C ILE A 76 -5.00 -6.58 -1.00
N ASP A 77 -4.35 -5.54 -1.53
CA ASP A 77 -3.21 -5.74 -2.42
C ASP A 77 -2.04 -6.32 -1.64
N SER A 78 -1.39 -7.32 -2.22
CA SER A 78 -0.19 -7.93 -1.64
C SER A 78 1.01 -6.97 -1.63
N THR A 79 1.04 -6.01 -2.56
CA THR A 79 2.06 -4.96 -2.62
C THR A 79 1.59 -3.70 -1.90
N LEU A 80 2.41 -3.21 -0.98
CA LEU A 80 2.15 -1.92 -0.33
C LEU A 80 2.27 -0.76 -1.34
N PRO A 81 1.52 0.33 -1.18
CA PRO A 81 1.70 1.52 -1.99
C PRO A 81 3.12 2.06 -1.87
N SER A 82 3.51 2.92 -2.78
CA SER A 82 4.84 3.56 -2.72
C SER A 82 4.89 4.62 -1.63
N GLY A 83 5.90 4.53 -0.79
CA GLY A 83 6.17 5.48 0.28
C GLY A 83 7.11 6.62 -0.11
N LEU A 84 7.99 7.00 0.81
CA LEU A 84 9.00 8.03 0.64
C LEU A 84 10.07 7.58 -0.36
N SER A 85 10.69 8.52 -1.06
CA SER A 85 11.88 8.27 -1.89
C SER A 85 13.05 7.83 -1.01
N VAL A 86 13.86 6.92 -1.51
CA VAL A 86 15.05 6.47 -0.79
C VAL A 86 16.16 7.52 -0.85
N ALA A 87 17.06 7.51 0.14
CA ALA A 87 18.27 8.32 0.12
C ALA A 87 19.24 7.84 -0.99
N PRO A 88 20.13 8.69 -1.49
CA PRO A 88 21.26 8.24 -2.28
C PRO A 88 22.09 7.20 -1.51
N GLY A 89 22.54 6.17 -2.19
CA GLY A 89 23.30 5.09 -1.57
C GLY A 89 23.15 3.76 -2.28
N LYS A 90 23.73 2.70 -1.69
CA LYS A 90 23.72 1.35 -2.25
C LYS A 90 22.54 0.54 -1.71
N TYR A 91 21.93 -0.20 -2.60
CA TYR A 91 20.76 -1.04 -2.31
C TYR A 91 20.95 -2.42 -2.94
N LYS A 92 20.58 -3.46 -2.18
CA LYS A 92 20.57 -4.83 -2.67
C LYS A 92 19.17 -5.17 -3.14
N ILE A 93 19.04 -5.57 -4.38
CA ILE A 93 17.80 -6.05 -4.97
C ILE A 93 17.86 -7.56 -5.00
N ILE A 94 16.82 -8.21 -4.50
CA ILE A 94 16.68 -9.66 -4.47
C ILE A 94 15.42 -10.03 -5.23
N LEU A 95 15.56 -10.99 -6.13
CA LEU A 95 14.44 -11.59 -6.84
C LEU A 95 14.12 -12.96 -6.24
N ARG A 96 12.85 -13.21 -5.96
CA ARG A 96 12.36 -14.49 -5.45
C ARG A 96 11.18 -14.98 -6.27
N ASN A 97 11.03 -16.29 -6.33
CA ASN A 97 9.79 -16.92 -6.81
C ASN A 97 8.81 -17.02 -5.62
N GLU A 98 7.56 -16.64 -5.81
CA GLU A 98 6.49 -16.70 -4.80
C GLU A 98 5.86 -18.13 -4.70
N GLY A 99 6.55 -19.18 -5.18
CA GLY A 99 6.15 -20.58 -4.97
C GLY A 99 6.15 -20.98 -3.50
N ASP A 100 5.97 -22.26 -3.20
CA ASP A 100 5.77 -22.80 -1.85
C ASP A 100 6.84 -22.41 -0.81
N THR A 101 7.99 -21.90 -1.22
CA THR A 101 9.13 -21.56 -0.35
C THR A 101 9.87 -20.30 -0.73
N LEU A 102 9.26 -19.25 -1.29
CA LEU A 102 9.95 -17.98 -1.61
C LEU A 102 11.39 -18.20 -2.12
N ALA A 103 11.55 -19.12 -3.09
CA ALA A 103 12.86 -19.55 -3.54
C ALA A 103 13.68 -18.36 -4.06
N PHE A 104 14.92 -18.24 -3.56
CA PHE A 104 15.86 -17.24 -4.04
C PHE A 104 16.19 -17.53 -5.52
N LEU A 105 16.06 -16.51 -6.38
CA LEU A 105 16.43 -16.60 -7.79
C LEU A 105 17.78 -15.93 -8.05
N ASP A 106 17.89 -14.65 -7.70
CA ASP A 106 19.11 -13.87 -7.91
C ASP A 106 19.15 -12.60 -7.08
N SER A 107 20.30 -11.94 -7.01
CA SER A 107 20.46 -10.64 -6.37
C SER A 107 21.49 -9.77 -7.07
N VAL A 108 21.26 -8.45 -7.03
CA VAL A 108 22.16 -7.45 -7.59
C VAL A 108 22.24 -6.23 -6.68
N TRP A 109 23.41 -5.59 -6.67
CA TRP A 109 23.57 -4.29 -6.04
C TRP A 109 23.33 -3.18 -7.06
N CYS A 110 22.61 -2.16 -6.65
CA CYS A 110 22.46 -0.92 -7.40
C CYS A 110 22.83 0.27 -6.52
N GLU A 111 23.22 1.36 -7.14
CA GLU A 111 23.53 2.61 -6.49
C GLU A 111 22.56 3.68 -6.95
N VAL A 112 21.89 4.32 -5.99
CA VAL A 112 21.03 5.49 -6.23
C VAL A 112 21.87 6.72 -6.03
N LEU A 113 22.04 7.51 -7.08
CA LEU A 113 22.80 8.76 -7.07
C LEU A 113 21.87 9.94 -6.73
N PRO A 114 22.38 11.00 -6.09
CA PRO A 114 21.60 12.22 -5.90
C PRO A 114 21.28 12.85 -7.27
N SER A 115 20.14 13.53 -7.34
CA SER A 115 19.78 14.26 -8.56
C SER A 115 20.82 15.37 -8.83
N PRO A 116 21.35 15.48 -10.04
CA PRO A 116 22.29 16.56 -10.38
C PRO A 116 21.63 17.95 -10.35
N LEU A 117 20.29 17.99 -10.42
CA LEU A 117 19.51 19.26 -10.43
C LEU A 117 19.15 19.77 -9.02
N ARG A 118 19.31 18.95 -8.00
CA ARG A 118 18.98 19.33 -6.60
C ARG A 118 20.13 18.98 -5.68
N LYS A 119 20.54 19.94 -4.87
CA LYS A 119 21.51 19.68 -3.82
C LYS A 119 20.89 18.70 -2.82
N TRP A 120 21.57 17.60 -2.57
CA TRP A 120 21.16 16.65 -1.55
C TRP A 120 21.43 17.25 -0.15
N ASP A 121 20.41 17.25 0.69
CA ASP A 121 20.52 17.66 2.09
C ASP A 121 20.13 16.49 2.99
N GLU A 122 21.11 15.88 3.61
CA GLU A 122 20.95 14.71 4.47
C GLU A 122 20.17 15.03 5.75
N ILE A 123 20.37 16.25 6.30
CA ILE A 123 19.68 16.66 7.53
C ILE A 123 18.18 16.80 7.28
N SER A 124 17.79 17.49 6.22
CA SER A 124 16.37 17.62 5.83
C SER A 124 15.75 16.28 5.51
N HIS A 125 16.47 15.40 4.80
CA HIS A 125 15.98 14.06 4.50
C HIS A 125 15.79 13.21 5.77
N SER A 126 16.72 13.30 6.74
CA SER A 126 16.61 12.57 8.00
C SER A 126 15.41 13.02 8.83
N LYS A 127 15.20 14.35 8.95
CA LYS A 127 14.00 14.91 9.61
C LYS A 127 12.72 14.46 8.95
N LYS A 128 12.67 14.54 7.62
CA LYS A 128 11.55 14.07 6.82
C LYS A 128 11.26 12.59 7.02
N ARG A 129 12.29 11.74 7.05
CA ARG A 129 12.16 10.31 7.29
C ARG A 129 11.62 10.01 8.69
N LYS A 130 12.06 10.77 9.71
CA LYS A 130 11.54 10.63 11.07
C LYS A 130 10.04 10.94 11.12
N ALA A 131 9.62 12.08 10.59
CA ALA A 131 8.22 12.48 10.53
C ALA A 131 7.38 11.46 9.71
N TYR A 132 7.94 10.93 8.62
CA TYR A 132 7.33 9.88 7.82
C TYR A 132 7.09 8.61 8.63
N ASN A 133 8.07 8.15 9.41
CA ASN A 133 7.92 6.95 10.24
C ASN A 133 6.87 7.14 11.33
N GLU A 134 6.85 8.29 12.00
CA GLU A 134 5.85 8.63 13.02
C GLU A 134 4.44 8.65 12.41
N LEU A 135 4.27 9.32 11.27
CA LEU A 135 2.99 9.33 10.57
C LEU A 135 2.58 7.95 10.06
N SER A 136 3.53 7.12 9.61
CA SER A 136 3.29 5.76 9.18
C SER A 136 2.69 4.90 10.29
N GLN A 137 3.21 5.01 11.51
CA GLN A 137 2.68 4.28 12.67
C GLN A 137 1.23 4.67 12.97
N ILE A 138 0.93 5.97 12.96
CA ILE A 138 -0.43 6.47 13.18
C ILE A 138 -1.40 5.93 12.10
N ILE A 139 -0.96 5.91 10.85
CA ILE A 139 -1.79 5.42 9.74
C ILE A 139 -2.01 3.90 9.87
N GLU A 140 -0.99 3.14 10.24
CA GLU A 140 -1.09 1.69 10.45
C GLU A 140 -2.03 1.36 11.60
N GLU A 141 -1.93 2.07 12.74
CA GLU A 141 -2.88 1.94 13.85
C GLU A 141 -4.32 2.28 13.43
N ALA A 142 -4.50 3.35 12.66
CA ALA A 142 -5.81 3.73 12.14
C ALA A 142 -6.38 2.64 11.20
N TYR A 143 -5.54 2.07 10.35
CA TYR A 143 -5.93 0.97 9.47
C TYR A 143 -6.34 -0.27 10.25
N GLU A 144 -5.55 -0.71 11.23
CA GLU A 144 -5.83 -1.90 12.04
C GLU A 144 -7.12 -1.73 12.86
N ASN A 145 -7.31 -0.56 13.46
CA ASN A 145 -8.53 -0.24 14.19
C ASN A 145 -9.76 -0.28 13.28
N PHE A 146 -9.65 0.27 12.07
CA PHE A 146 -10.75 0.26 11.10
C PHE A 146 -11.08 -1.16 10.61
N GLU A 147 -10.07 -2.00 10.35
CA GLU A 147 -10.26 -3.41 9.98
C GLU A 147 -10.90 -4.22 11.14
N THR A 148 -10.53 -3.91 12.37
CA THR A 148 -11.15 -4.52 13.56
C THR A 148 -12.64 -4.16 13.64
N LEU A 149 -13.00 -2.90 13.45
CA LEU A 149 -14.41 -2.46 13.41
C LEU A 149 -15.20 -3.17 12.30
N LYS A 150 -14.63 -3.32 11.11
CA LYS A 150 -15.24 -4.08 10.00
C LYS A 150 -15.48 -5.54 10.37
N THR A 151 -14.50 -6.17 10.99
CA THR A 151 -14.58 -7.58 11.41
C THR A 151 -15.64 -7.77 12.50
N CYS A 152 -15.68 -6.89 13.50
CA CYS A 152 -16.71 -6.91 14.55
C CYS A 152 -18.12 -6.76 13.94
N GLU A 153 -18.30 -5.82 13.01
CA GLU A 153 -19.59 -5.62 12.33
C GLU A 153 -20.01 -6.88 11.57
N LEU A 154 -19.09 -7.50 10.81
CA LEU A 154 -19.37 -8.72 10.06
C LEU A 154 -19.76 -9.88 10.98
N ASN A 155 -19.06 -10.05 12.09
CA ASN A 155 -19.36 -11.07 13.09
C ASN A 155 -20.73 -10.85 13.75
N LEU A 156 -21.08 -9.61 14.12
CA LEU A 156 -22.37 -9.29 14.68
C LEU A 156 -23.51 -9.52 13.69
N LYS A 157 -23.32 -9.16 12.42
CA LYS A 157 -24.29 -9.45 11.35
C LYS A 157 -24.45 -10.93 11.10
N ALA A 158 -23.36 -11.69 11.14
CA ALA A 158 -23.39 -13.16 11.00
C ALA A 158 -24.17 -13.79 12.17
N LEU A 159 -23.89 -13.38 13.41
CA LEU A 159 -24.64 -13.84 14.60
C LEU A 159 -26.14 -13.53 14.50
N ALA A 160 -26.48 -12.31 14.09
CA ALA A 160 -27.90 -11.93 13.90
C ALA A 160 -28.60 -12.68 12.78
N GLY A 161 -27.84 -13.21 11.80
CA GLY A 161 -28.33 -13.99 10.67
C GLY A 161 -28.40 -15.51 10.90
N LEU A 162 -27.90 -16.02 12.04
CA LEU A 162 -27.95 -17.45 12.34
C LEU A 162 -29.40 -17.94 12.54
N ASN A 163 -29.68 -19.18 12.12
CA ASN A 163 -30.92 -19.85 12.43
C ASN A 163 -30.83 -20.45 13.85
N TYR A 164 -31.53 -19.85 14.78
CA TYR A 164 -31.61 -20.36 16.14
C TYR A 164 -32.75 -21.36 16.27
N ALA A 165 -32.57 -22.35 17.15
CA ALA A 165 -33.58 -23.37 17.43
C ALA A 165 -34.87 -22.82 18.08
N THR A 166 -34.80 -21.62 18.66
CA THR A 166 -35.91 -20.97 19.35
C THR A 166 -36.03 -19.52 18.93
N ASP A 167 -37.21 -19.07 18.52
CA ASP A 167 -37.45 -17.70 18.05
C ASP A 167 -37.10 -16.63 19.10
N GLY A 168 -37.30 -16.91 20.40
CA GLY A 168 -36.91 -16.00 21.47
C GLY A 168 -35.44 -15.68 21.56
N ILE A 169 -34.57 -16.67 21.34
CA ILE A 169 -33.09 -16.48 21.31
C ILE A 169 -32.69 -15.64 20.12
N LYS A 170 -33.33 -15.88 18.96
CA LYS A 170 -33.08 -15.09 17.74
C LYS A 170 -33.44 -13.61 17.96
N GLU A 171 -34.59 -13.33 18.51
CA GLU A 171 -35.06 -11.97 18.75
C GLU A 171 -34.15 -11.24 19.76
N GLU A 172 -33.77 -11.89 20.86
CA GLU A 172 -32.84 -11.33 21.84
C GLU A 172 -31.47 -11.01 21.19
N THR A 173 -30.93 -11.94 20.38
CA THR A 173 -29.64 -11.73 19.68
C THR A 173 -29.70 -10.56 18.72
N ILE A 174 -30.78 -10.42 17.94
CA ILE A 174 -30.99 -9.29 17.04
C ILE A 174 -31.08 -7.98 17.83
N ASN A 175 -31.83 -7.96 18.89
CA ASN A 175 -32.06 -6.75 19.72
C ASN A 175 -30.76 -6.29 20.41
N ARG A 176 -29.89 -7.20 20.82
CA ARG A 176 -28.58 -6.88 21.38
C ARG A 176 -27.56 -6.46 20.30
N SER A 177 -27.61 -7.07 19.14
CA SER A 177 -26.65 -6.78 18.06
C SER A 177 -26.89 -5.44 17.38
N LYS A 178 -28.15 -5.01 17.20
CA LYS A 178 -28.50 -3.75 16.54
C LYS A 178 -27.80 -2.51 17.13
N PRO A 179 -27.89 -2.22 18.43
CA PRO A 179 -27.23 -1.04 19.01
C PRO A 179 -25.71 -1.11 18.91
N MET A 180 -25.13 -2.31 18.98
CA MET A 180 -23.69 -2.49 18.81
C MET A 180 -23.25 -2.18 17.38
N ILE A 181 -24.00 -2.63 16.37
CA ILE A 181 -23.75 -2.31 14.96
C ILE A 181 -23.86 -0.80 14.73
N GLN A 182 -24.88 -0.14 15.25
CA GLN A 182 -25.05 1.32 15.16
C GLN A 182 -23.86 2.07 15.79
N THR A 183 -23.37 1.60 16.92
CA THR A 183 -22.17 2.16 17.56
C THR A 183 -20.93 1.98 16.68
N ILE A 184 -20.72 0.81 16.12
CA ILE A 184 -19.62 0.55 15.19
C ILE A 184 -19.72 1.46 13.96
N ASP A 185 -20.90 1.61 13.37
CA ASP A 185 -21.11 2.48 12.22
C ASP A 185 -20.80 3.95 12.57
N SER A 186 -21.18 4.42 13.75
CA SER A 186 -20.83 5.77 14.21
C SER A 186 -19.32 5.98 14.36
N PHE A 187 -18.59 4.97 14.86
CA PHE A 187 -17.13 5.02 14.89
C PHE A 187 -16.51 5.02 13.49
N LYS A 188 -17.00 4.15 12.60
CA LYS A 188 -16.50 4.10 11.20
C LYS A 188 -16.68 5.43 10.49
N LEU A 189 -17.76 6.16 10.74
CA LEU A 189 -18.00 7.50 10.20
C LEU A 189 -16.96 8.54 10.63
N ARG A 190 -16.28 8.34 11.77
CA ARG A 190 -15.15 9.20 12.18
C ARG A 190 -13.89 8.96 11.36
N PHE A 191 -13.73 7.75 10.83
CA PHE A 191 -12.58 7.43 9.97
C PHE A 191 -12.81 7.88 8.53
N MET A 192 -13.95 7.56 7.94
CA MET A 192 -14.25 7.86 6.54
C MET A 192 -15.75 7.84 6.25
N LEU A 193 -16.14 8.55 5.20
CA LEU A 193 -17.53 8.55 4.73
C LEU A 193 -17.94 7.21 4.13
N PRO A 194 -19.24 6.84 4.18
CA PRO A 194 -19.77 5.65 3.54
C PRO A 194 -19.51 5.68 2.02
N LYS A 195 -19.41 4.50 1.42
CA LYS A 195 -19.26 4.37 -0.02
C LYS A 195 -20.45 5.00 -0.76
N GLY A 196 -20.18 5.93 -1.68
CA GLY A 196 -21.20 6.61 -2.50
C GLY A 196 -21.69 7.93 -1.94
N TYR A 197 -21.24 8.35 -0.77
CA TYR A 197 -21.55 9.68 -0.24
C TYR A 197 -20.84 10.77 -1.07
N ARG A 198 -21.56 11.85 -1.39
CA ARG A 198 -20.98 12.98 -2.13
C ARG A 198 -20.46 14.03 -1.15
N TYR A 199 -19.24 14.48 -1.36
CA TYR A 199 -18.48 15.42 -0.52
C TYR A 199 -19.15 16.79 -0.27
N TYR A 200 -20.28 17.08 -0.90
CA TYR A 200 -20.85 18.42 -0.91
C TYR A 200 -21.79 18.73 0.27
N GLU A 201 -22.11 17.75 1.11
CA GLU A 201 -23.17 17.89 2.10
C GLU A 201 -22.71 18.05 3.56
N GLU A 202 -21.45 17.74 3.88
CA GLU A 202 -20.91 17.93 5.24
C GLU A 202 -19.43 18.38 5.23
N ALA A 203 -19.19 19.56 5.82
CA ALA A 203 -17.85 20.15 6.00
C ALA A 203 -17.01 19.48 7.13
N THR A 204 -17.27 18.24 7.48
CA THR A 204 -16.52 17.54 8.53
C THR A 204 -15.33 16.80 7.96
N VAL A 205 -14.14 17.25 8.32
CA VAL A 205 -12.88 16.59 7.99
C VAL A 205 -12.84 15.23 8.72
N ARG A 206 -12.59 14.18 7.98
CA ARG A 206 -12.46 12.83 8.52
C ARG A 206 -11.00 12.49 8.77
N LEU A 207 -10.74 11.63 9.76
CA LEU A 207 -9.37 11.23 10.11
C LEU A 207 -8.58 10.72 8.89
N ASN A 208 -9.20 9.91 8.03
CA ASN A 208 -8.54 9.38 6.84
C ASN A 208 -8.13 10.48 5.84
N ASP A 209 -8.93 11.53 5.69
CA ASP A 209 -8.64 12.65 4.80
C ASP A 209 -7.45 13.47 5.32
N GLU A 210 -7.40 13.73 6.63
CA GLU A 210 -6.27 14.40 7.27
C GLU A 210 -4.98 13.59 7.16
N LEU A 211 -5.04 12.30 7.42
CA LEU A 211 -3.90 11.40 7.28
C LEU A 211 -3.39 11.35 5.84
N GLN A 212 -4.28 11.29 4.84
CA GLN A 212 -3.90 11.32 3.43
C GLN A 212 -3.29 12.66 3.02
N ASN A 213 -3.82 13.77 3.51
CA ASN A 213 -3.27 15.10 3.26
C ASN A 213 -1.86 15.24 3.85
N ALA A 214 -1.67 14.89 5.13
CA ALA A 214 -0.36 14.91 5.77
C ALA A 214 0.65 14.01 5.04
N TRP A 215 0.23 12.81 4.64
CA TRP A 215 1.04 11.89 3.86
C TRP A 215 1.45 12.44 2.50
N SER A 216 0.52 13.08 1.78
CA SER A 216 0.80 13.69 0.49
C SER A 216 1.80 14.82 0.59
N LEU A 217 1.69 15.67 1.62
CA LEU A 217 2.64 16.76 1.88
C LEU A 217 4.05 16.23 2.14
N LEU A 218 4.19 15.18 2.95
CA LEU A 218 5.49 14.55 3.19
C LEU A 218 6.10 13.91 1.93
N ARG A 219 5.28 13.45 0.99
CA ARG A 219 5.78 12.83 -0.26
C ARG A 219 6.15 13.84 -1.34
N SER A 220 5.53 15.01 -1.36
CA SER A 220 5.69 16.02 -2.41
C SER A 220 6.85 16.99 -2.12
N SER A 221 7.18 17.22 -0.87
CA SER A 221 8.32 18.05 -0.43
C SER A 221 9.64 17.27 -0.51
#